data_d6520ce5bd30767a93cc8b0c82d95562
#
_entry.id   d6520ce5bd30767a93cc8b0c82d95562
#
_cell.length_a   1.000
_cell.length_b   1.000
_cell.length_c   1.000
_cell.angle_alpha   90.00
_cell.angle_beta   90.00
_cell.angle_gamma   90.00
#
_symmetry.space_group_name_H-M   'P 1'
#
loop_
_entity.id
_entity.type
_entity.pdbx_description
1 polymer ?
#
loop_
_entity_poly.entity_id
_entity_poly.type
_entity_poly.pdbx_seq_one_letter_code
_entity_poly.pdbx_strand_id
1 'polypeptide(L)'
;MSGVADLVWVGAALADAGLVTSHGGNLSLRDGDVIRITRTRAMLGRLTPADVVAVPLRGDDAAPQRSAGASSDLPVHRAIYAAAPEARAVVHAHPVTAAALSLALGEGASFQPV
;
A
#
# COMPACT_ATOMS: atom_id res chain seq x y z
N MET A 1 13.16 -14.88 4.29
CA MET A 1 13.17 -13.62 3.53
C MET A 1 12.69 -12.48 4.39
N SER A 2 13.39 -11.40 4.40
CA SER A 2 13.01 -10.22 5.17
C SER A 2 11.90 -9.45 4.45
N GLY A 3 10.76 -9.26 5.09
CA GLY A 3 9.66 -8.51 4.50
C GLY A 3 10.03 -7.07 4.16
N VAL A 4 10.88 -6.43 4.96
CA VAL A 4 11.30 -5.04 4.70
C VAL A 4 12.11 -4.96 3.42
N ALA A 5 13.03 -5.89 3.20
CA ALA A 5 13.83 -5.92 1.98
C ALA A 5 12.93 -6.11 0.74
N ASP A 6 11.91 -6.92 0.84
CA ASP A 6 10.94 -7.11 -0.24
C ASP A 6 10.19 -5.83 -0.55
N LEU A 7 9.77 -5.10 0.46
CA LEU A 7 9.07 -3.82 0.26
C LEU A 7 9.99 -2.80 -0.42
N VAL A 8 11.24 -2.72 -0.02
CA VAL A 8 12.21 -1.82 -0.64
C VAL A 8 12.38 -2.16 -2.12
N TRP A 9 12.54 -3.43 -2.43
CA TRP A 9 12.73 -3.90 -3.80
C TRP A 9 11.49 -3.63 -4.66
N VAL A 10 10.30 -3.97 -4.16
CA VAL A 10 9.05 -3.77 -4.90
C VAL A 10 8.77 -2.28 -5.10
N GLY A 11 9.02 -1.46 -4.09
CA GLY A 11 8.85 -0.02 -4.21
C GLY A 11 9.71 0.58 -5.32
N ALA A 12 10.97 0.17 -5.39
CA ALA A 12 11.87 0.63 -6.45
C ALA A 12 11.38 0.16 -7.83
N ALA A 13 10.91 -1.07 -7.93
CA ALA A 13 10.41 -1.61 -9.21
C ALA A 13 9.15 -0.86 -9.66
N LEU A 14 8.25 -0.54 -8.74
CA LEU A 14 7.04 0.23 -9.07
C LEU A 14 7.39 1.63 -9.58
N ALA A 15 8.34 2.29 -8.93
CA ALA A 15 8.78 3.62 -9.35
C ALA A 15 9.43 3.58 -10.73
N ASP A 16 10.31 2.60 -10.96
CA ASP A 16 10.97 2.42 -12.25
C ASP A 16 9.97 2.14 -13.36
N ALA A 17 8.90 1.43 -13.07
CA ALA A 17 7.85 1.11 -14.04
C ALA A 17 6.86 2.26 -14.25
N GLY A 18 7.00 3.36 -13.52
CA GLY A 18 6.09 4.51 -13.63
C GLY A 18 4.72 4.28 -13.01
N LEU A 19 4.60 3.29 -12.13
CA LEU A 19 3.33 2.95 -11.48
C LEU A 19 3.07 3.77 -10.21
N VAL A 20 4.09 4.41 -9.68
CA VAL A 20 3.99 5.39 -8.61
C VAL A 20 4.94 6.52 -8.89
N THR A 21 4.62 7.71 -8.41
CA THR A 21 5.49 8.88 -8.53
C THR A 21 5.59 9.59 -7.19
N SER A 22 6.77 10.15 -6.92
CA SER A 22 7.01 10.93 -5.71
C SER A 22 6.54 10.18 -4.46
N HIS A 23 5.57 10.73 -3.73
CA HIS A 23 5.06 10.19 -2.47
C HIS A 23 3.76 9.40 -2.63
N GLY A 24 3.39 9.07 -3.87
CA GLY A 24 2.15 8.32 -4.13
C GLY A 24 2.30 6.83 -3.86
N GLY A 25 1.18 6.19 -3.56
CA GLY A 25 1.14 4.76 -3.32
C GLY A 25 1.58 4.36 -1.92
N ASN A 26 1.36 3.11 -1.60
CA ASN A 26 1.79 2.52 -0.33
C ASN A 26 1.82 1.01 -0.46
N LEU A 27 2.61 0.37 0.39
CA LEU A 27 2.84 -1.07 0.35
C LEU A 27 2.72 -1.63 1.76
N SER A 28 2.22 -2.86 1.86
CA SER A 28 2.28 -3.58 3.12
C SER A 28 2.54 -5.06 2.90
N LEU A 29 3.02 -5.69 3.98
CA LEU A 29 3.14 -7.14 4.10
C LEU A 29 2.44 -7.56 5.38
N ARG A 30 1.81 -8.71 5.33
CA ARG A 30 1.26 -9.35 6.51
C ARG A 30 2.22 -10.41 7.01
N ASP A 31 2.51 -10.35 8.30
CA ASP A 31 3.32 -11.34 9.00
C ASP A 31 2.54 -11.78 10.24
N GLY A 32 1.78 -12.87 10.10
CA GLY A 32 0.88 -13.33 11.16
C GLY A 32 -0.17 -12.26 11.48
N ASP A 33 -0.15 -11.78 12.72
CA ASP A 33 -1.08 -10.77 13.20
C ASP A 33 -0.52 -9.34 13.13
N VAL A 34 0.57 -9.16 12.39
CA VAL A 34 1.24 -7.88 12.23
C VAL A 34 1.22 -7.48 10.76
N ILE A 35 0.96 -6.21 10.50
CA ILE A 35 1.14 -5.60 9.19
C ILE A 35 2.39 -4.75 9.25
N ARG A 36 3.30 -4.94 8.27
CA ARG A 36 4.42 -4.05 8.03
C ARG A 36 4.03 -3.17 6.87
N ILE A 37 3.86 -1.88 7.11
CA ILE A 37 3.30 -0.95 6.14
C ILE A 37 4.23 0.26 6.00
N THR A 38 4.33 0.79 4.78
CA THR A 38 5.08 2.02 4.54
C THR A 38 4.43 3.16 5.30
N ARG A 39 5.27 4.07 5.82
CA ARG A 39 4.73 5.21 6.55
C ARG A 39 4.13 6.23 5.59
N THR A 40 3.31 7.11 6.15
CA THR A 40 2.68 8.17 5.37
C THR A 40 3.74 9.01 4.67
N ARG A 41 3.47 9.34 3.41
CA ARG A 41 4.35 10.14 2.55
C ARG A 41 5.69 9.51 2.24
N ALA A 42 5.88 8.23 2.48
CA ALA A 42 7.11 7.56 2.07
C ALA A 42 7.23 7.59 0.55
N MET A 43 8.46 7.70 0.06
CA MET A 43 8.75 7.60 -1.37
C MET A 43 9.03 6.14 -1.69
N LEU A 44 8.12 5.47 -2.38
CA LEU A 44 8.26 4.03 -2.62
C LEU A 44 9.53 3.68 -3.40
N GLY A 45 9.98 4.58 -4.27
CA GLY A 45 11.20 4.36 -5.04
C GLY A 45 12.48 4.49 -4.22
N ARG A 46 12.40 4.96 -2.97
CA ARG A 46 13.56 5.23 -2.11
C ARG A 46 13.34 4.78 -0.68
N LEU A 47 12.66 3.66 -0.50
CA LEU A 47 12.37 3.17 0.84
C LEU A 47 13.64 2.77 1.58
N THR A 48 13.65 3.08 2.86
CA THR A 48 14.62 2.56 3.83
C THR A 48 13.85 1.77 4.89
N PRO A 49 14.52 0.96 5.70
CA PRO A 49 13.84 0.25 6.79
C PRO A 49 13.08 1.18 7.76
N ALA A 50 13.55 2.43 7.92
CA ALA A 50 12.88 3.41 8.76
C ALA A 50 11.53 3.87 8.20
N ASP A 51 11.28 3.62 6.92
CA ASP A 51 10.02 3.99 6.26
C ASP A 51 8.95 2.93 6.40
N VAL A 52 9.23 1.84 7.09
CA VAL A 52 8.29 0.75 7.31
C VAL A 52 8.00 0.62 8.79
N VAL A 53 6.73 0.62 9.14
CA VAL A 53 6.29 0.50 10.52
C VAL A 53 5.47 -0.78 10.69
N ALA A 54 5.54 -1.37 11.88
CA ALA A 54 4.76 -2.54 12.23
C ALA A 54 3.54 -2.11 13.03
N VAL A 55 2.36 -2.56 12.61
CA VAL A 55 1.11 -2.29 13.30
C VAL A 55 0.32 -3.59 13.43
N PRO A 56 -0.60 -3.69 14.40
CA PRO A 56 -1.44 -4.87 14.50
C PRO A 56 -2.29 -5.06 13.25
N LEU A 57 -2.49 -6.31 12.85
CA LEU A 57 -3.39 -6.64 11.74
C LEU A 57 -4.80 -6.12 12.02
N ARG A 58 -5.23 -6.21 13.25
CA ARG A 58 -6.54 -5.71 13.70
C ARG A 58 -6.31 -4.59 14.69
N GLY A 59 -7.07 -3.52 14.54
CA GLY A 59 -6.94 -2.40 15.43
C GLY A 59 -8.02 -1.37 15.18
N ASP A 60 -8.05 -0.38 16.08
CA ASP A 60 -8.97 0.73 15.97
C ASP A 60 -8.37 1.82 15.12
N ASP A 61 -8.82 1.92 13.87
CA ASP A 61 -8.34 2.92 12.93
C ASP A 61 -8.73 4.34 13.32
N ALA A 62 -9.64 4.50 14.26
CA ALA A 62 -10.02 5.82 14.75
C ALA A 62 -9.07 6.36 15.82
N ALA A 63 -8.24 5.51 16.43
CA ALA A 63 -7.32 5.95 17.48
C ALA A 63 -6.15 6.72 16.88
N PRO A 64 -5.87 7.94 17.33
CA PRO A 64 -4.86 8.79 16.69
C PRO A 64 -3.44 8.27 16.82
N GLN A 65 -3.13 7.53 17.86
CA GLN A 65 -1.78 6.99 18.11
C GLN A 65 -1.53 5.63 17.46
N ARG A 66 -2.52 5.04 16.87
CA ARG A 66 -2.49 3.65 16.42
C ARG A 66 -1.48 3.37 15.34
N SER A 67 -1.25 4.35 14.50
CA SER A 67 -0.52 4.10 13.27
C SER A 67 0.97 4.34 13.40
N ALA A 68 1.42 5.03 14.46
CA ALA A 68 2.85 5.35 14.63
C ALA A 68 3.49 5.86 13.33
N GLY A 69 2.76 6.68 12.57
CA GLY A 69 3.21 7.20 11.29
C GLY A 69 2.91 6.32 10.09
N ALA A 70 2.18 5.22 10.25
CA ALA A 70 1.77 4.37 9.13
C ALA A 70 0.97 5.16 8.11
N SER A 71 0.97 4.67 6.86
CA SER A 71 0.18 5.26 5.78
C SER A 71 -1.26 5.52 6.22
N SER A 72 -1.82 6.64 5.78
CA SER A 72 -3.23 6.95 6.01
C SER A 72 -4.17 5.93 5.36
N ASP A 73 -3.66 5.12 4.43
CA ASP A 73 -4.43 4.04 3.80
C ASP A 73 -4.42 2.74 4.61
N LEU A 74 -3.87 2.74 5.82
CA LEU A 74 -3.90 1.55 6.67
C LEU A 74 -5.29 0.92 6.79
N PRO A 75 -6.38 1.68 6.93
CA PRO A 75 -7.72 1.08 6.96
C PRO A 75 -8.04 0.29 5.69
N VAL A 76 -7.59 0.77 4.53
CA VAL A 76 -7.79 0.07 3.26
C VAL A 76 -7.02 -1.25 3.26
N HIS A 77 -5.76 -1.24 3.69
CA HIS A 77 -4.96 -2.46 3.78
C HIS A 77 -5.60 -3.47 4.73
N ARG A 78 -6.06 -3.03 5.90
CA ARG A 78 -6.75 -3.90 6.86
C ARG A 78 -8.02 -4.49 6.27
N ALA A 79 -8.80 -3.70 5.54
CA ALA A 79 -10.03 -4.17 4.90
C ALA A 79 -9.73 -5.25 3.85
N ILE A 80 -8.66 -5.06 3.08
CA ILE A 80 -8.24 -6.05 2.07
C ILE A 80 -7.82 -7.35 2.74
N TYR A 81 -7.01 -7.28 3.80
CA TYR A 81 -6.59 -8.49 4.51
C TYR A 81 -7.78 -9.22 5.17
N ALA A 82 -8.79 -8.48 5.61
CA ALA A 82 -10.00 -9.09 6.18
C ALA A 82 -10.83 -9.77 5.09
N ALA A 83 -10.95 -9.15 3.92
CA ALA A 83 -11.72 -9.70 2.81
C ALA A 83 -11.00 -10.85 2.10
N ALA A 84 -9.68 -10.85 2.11
CA ALA A 84 -8.85 -11.86 1.47
C ALA A 84 -7.84 -12.40 2.47
N PRO A 85 -8.26 -13.32 3.36
CA PRO A 85 -7.38 -13.80 4.44
C PRO A 85 -6.11 -14.49 3.96
N GLU A 86 -6.10 -14.99 2.73
CA GLU A 86 -4.93 -15.62 2.12
C GLU A 86 -3.92 -14.61 1.58
N ALA A 87 -4.31 -13.34 1.44
CA ALA A 87 -3.40 -12.31 0.95
C ALA A 87 -2.31 -12.03 1.98
N ARG A 88 -1.07 -11.91 1.50
CA ARG A 88 0.09 -11.65 2.36
C ARG A 88 0.72 -10.30 2.08
N ALA A 89 0.27 -9.61 1.04
CA ALA A 89 0.78 -8.29 0.67
C ALA A 89 -0.30 -7.49 -0.01
N VAL A 90 -0.21 -6.18 0.11
CA VAL A 90 -1.08 -5.23 -0.58
C VAL A 90 -0.21 -4.18 -1.24
N VAL A 91 -0.47 -3.94 -2.52
CA VAL A 91 0.19 -2.90 -3.30
C VAL A 91 -0.87 -1.88 -3.71
N HIS A 92 -0.68 -0.64 -3.30
CA HIS A 92 -1.47 0.47 -3.77
C HIS A 92 -0.60 1.30 -4.71
N ALA A 93 -0.93 1.27 -5.99
CA ALA A 93 -0.19 2.01 -7.02
C ALA A 93 -1.14 2.94 -7.77
N HIS A 94 -0.56 3.84 -8.58
CA HIS A 94 -1.31 4.82 -9.35
C HIS A 94 -0.95 4.69 -10.83
N PRO A 95 -1.37 3.63 -11.53
CA PRO A 95 -1.05 3.45 -12.94
C PRO A 95 -1.66 4.59 -13.76
N VAL A 96 -0.85 5.25 -14.57
CA VAL A 96 -1.31 6.40 -15.37
C VAL A 96 -2.43 5.99 -16.32
N THR A 97 -2.29 4.83 -16.96
CA THR A 97 -3.31 4.34 -17.89
C THR A 97 -4.64 4.10 -17.18
N ALA A 98 -4.62 3.50 -16.00
CA ALA A 98 -5.86 3.26 -15.24
C ALA A 98 -6.50 4.58 -14.79
N ALA A 99 -5.69 5.54 -14.36
CA ALA A 99 -6.20 6.86 -13.97
C ALA A 99 -6.81 7.59 -15.17
N ALA A 100 -6.14 7.55 -16.32
CA ALA A 100 -6.67 8.18 -17.55
C ALA A 100 -7.97 7.53 -17.99
N LEU A 101 -8.07 6.19 -17.91
CA LEU A 101 -9.29 5.48 -18.25
C LEU A 101 -10.44 5.85 -17.30
N SER A 102 -10.14 5.93 -16.02
CA SER A 102 -11.14 6.33 -15.02
C SER A 102 -11.70 7.72 -15.29
N LEU A 103 -10.84 8.68 -15.63
CA LEU A 103 -11.25 10.03 -15.96
C LEU A 103 -12.09 10.06 -17.26
N ALA A 104 -11.71 9.26 -18.24
CA ALA A 104 -12.41 9.21 -19.53
C ALA A 104 -13.80 8.58 -19.41
N LEU A 105 -13.94 7.54 -18.55
CA LEU A 105 -15.21 6.84 -18.36
C LEU A 105 -16.18 7.59 -17.45
N GLY A 106 -15.65 8.40 -16.56
CA GLY A 106 -16.47 9.19 -15.66
C GLY A 106 -16.99 8.40 -14.45
N GLU A 107 -17.73 9.10 -13.62
CA GLU A 107 -18.24 8.57 -12.37
C GLU A 107 -19.29 7.48 -12.63
N GLY A 108 -19.25 6.42 -11.84
CA GLY A 108 -20.20 5.32 -11.96
C GLY A 108 -19.88 4.30 -13.03
N ALA A 109 -18.89 4.55 -13.85
CA ALA A 109 -18.44 3.60 -14.86
C ALA A 109 -17.63 2.46 -14.22
N SER A 110 -17.65 1.32 -14.89
CA SER A 110 -16.81 0.18 -14.49
C SER A 110 -16.21 -0.47 -15.72
N PHE A 111 -15.15 -1.22 -15.50
CA PHE A 111 -14.60 -2.05 -16.56
C PHE A 111 -14.24 -3.42 -15.99
N GLN A 112 -14.16 -4.41 -16.87
CA GLN A 112 -13.80 -5.76 -16.46
C GLN A 112 -12.40 -6.09 -16.97
N PRO A 113 -11.49 -6.54 -16.11
CA PRO A 113 -10.18 -6.99 -16.54
C PRO A 113 -10.31 -8.26 -17.38
N VAL A 114 -9.47 -8.37 -18.36
CA VAL A 114 -9.39 -9.56 -19.21
C VAL A 114 -8.56 -10.65 -18.58
#